data_434074911252f7679420467a1869b998
#
_entry.id   434074911252f7679420467a1869b998
#
_cell.length_a   1.000
_cell.length_b   1.000
_cell.length_c   1.000
_cell.angle_alpha   90.00
_cell.angle_beta   90.00
_cell.angle_gamma   90.00
#
_symmetry.space_group_name_H-M   'P 1'
#
loop_
_entity.id
_entity.type
_entity.pdbx_description
1 polymer ?
#
loop_
_entity_poly.entity_id
_entity_poly.type
_entity_poly.pdbx_seq_one_letter_code
_entity_poly.pdbx_strand_id
1 'polypeptide(L)'
;HCIETCLAYGAKLGDDGRLRMPKEIVDRAINESERNLILFGQDPKHDLHVNGSRVYFATGGAAVMIANPEDKSYRDSTAQDLYNMARIVDTCENIHLFQRTCVLRDIEDNYAMDLNTTYNSVMGTSKHVGASWTDKDHLEKTLKMLHMIAGSEEQWRKRPFVSQSNCFVVPPMKFAEESLECLRIAVEGGMPVLLLSAGQAGATAPPCLAGTVSQAWAECLGGLVYINAIKPGAPAILGTWPFVSDLRTGAMSGGSLNKEFSLQHALKLEFISICLWEQVQACLTQNCQIFREVQNMHRMLPYLHWLVPI
;
A
#
# COMPACT_ATOMS: atom_id res chain seq x y z
N HIS A 1 11.27 -18.51 -8.66
CA HIS A 1 11.29 -17.28 -9.48
C HIS A 1 11.75 -16.05 -8.68
N CYS A 2 11.09 -15.66 -7.56
CA CYS A 2 11.47 -14.46 -6.79
C CYS A 2 12.93 -14.47 -6.33
N ILE A 3 13.41 -15.59 -5.79
CA ILE A 3 14.81 -15.73 -5.36
C ILE A 3 15.76 -15.52 -6.54
N GLU A 4 15.53 -16.19 -7.64
CA GLU A 4 16.35 -16.09 -8.87
C GLU A 4 16.38 -14.66 -9.41
N THR A 5 15.22 -13.99 -9.46
CA THR A 5 15.07 -12.60 -9.89
C THR A 5 15.90 -11.66 -9.00
N CYS A 6 15.77 -11.81 -7.67
CA CYS A 6 16.55 -11.00 -6.74
C CYS A 6 18.05 -11.30 -6.78
N LEU A 7 18.46 -12.57 -6.96
CA LEU A 7 19.88 -12.93 -7.13
C LEU A 7 20.46 -12.31 -8.40
N ALA A 8 19.73 -12.34 -9.51
CA ALA A 8 20.13 -11.68 -10.76
C ALA A 8 20.27 -10.16 -10.60
N TYR A 9 19.46 -9.56 -9.73
CA TYR A 9 19.56 -8.13 -9.40
C TYR A 9 20.72 -7.79 -8.44
N GLY A 10 21.33 -8.79 -7.79
CA GLY A 10 22.50 -8.65 -6.92
C GLY A 10 22.27 -8.98 -5.44
N ALA A 11 21.14 -9.56 -5.10
CA ALA A 11 20.91 -10.13 -3.77
C ALA A 11 21.84 -11.35 -3.56
N LYS A 12 22.01 -11.77 -2.30
CA LYS A 12 22.85 -12.90 -1.92
C LYS A 12 22.05 -13.89 -1.09
N LEU A 13 22.14 -15.16 -1.40
CA LEU A 13 21.59 -16.22 -0.56
C LEU A 13 22.59 -16.55 0.55
N GLY A 14 22.16 -16.44 1.80
CA GLY A 14 22.99 -16.83 2.96
C GLY A 14 22.93 -18.33 3.21
N ASP A 15 23.88 -18.85 4.01
CA ASP A 15 23.96 -20.26 4.39
C ASP A 15 22.74 -20.68 5.24
N ASP A 16 22.06 -19.73 5.85
CA ASP A 16 20.81 -19.89 6.59
C ASP A 16 19.56 -19.96 5.69
N GLY A 17 19.72 -19.96 4.37
CA GLY A 17 18.63 -19.98 3.37
C GLY A 17 17.90 -18.64 3.23
N ARG A 18 18.37 -17.57 3.89
CA ARG A 18 17.75 -16.24 3.79
C ARG A 18 18.34 -15.43 2.66
N LEU A 19 17.48 -14.75 1.92
CA LEU A 19 17.90 -13.80 0.90
C LEU A 19 18.32 -12.48 1.58
N ARG A 20 19.56 -12.06 1.31
CA ARG A 20 20.12 -10.81 1.81
C ARG A 20 20.20 -9.79 0.69
N MET A 21 19.74 -8.59 0.97
CA MET A 21 19.74 -7.47 0.05
C MET A 21 20.79 -6.45 0.50
N PRO A 22 22.01 -6.46 -0.08
CA PRO A 22 23.06 -5.49 0.23
C PRO A 22 22.58 -4.05 0.00
N LYS A 23 23.17 -3.09 0.72
CA LYS A 23 22.80 -1.67 0.63
C LYS A 23 22.83 -1.15 -0.82
N GLU A 24 23.82 -1.59 -1.60
CA GLU A 24 24.02 -1.14 -2.97
C GLU A 24 22.81 -1.43 -3.89
N ILE A 25 22.16 -2.60 -3.73
CA ILE A 25 20.98 -2.92 -4.55
C ILE A 25 19.73 -2.26 -4.03
N VAL A 26 19.64 -1.98 -2.72
CA VAL A 26 18.55 -1.21 -2.14
C VAL A 26 18.63 0.25 -2.62
N ASP A 27 19.81 0.86 -2.53
CA ASP A 27 20.06 2.22 -3.04
C ASP A 27 19.75 2.31 -4.54
N ARG A 28 20.15 1.28 -5.32
CA ARG A 28 19.85 1.21 -6.75
C ARG A 28 18.33 1.17 -6.98
N ALA A 29 17.59 0.32 -6.27
CA ALA A 29 16.14 0.23 -6.40
C ALA A 29 15.44 1.55 -6.05
N ILE A 30 15.89 2.26 -5.01
CA ILE A 30 15.39 3.59 -4.65
C ILE A 30 15.67 4.60 -5.78
N ASN A 31 16.87 4.56 -6.37
CA ASN A 31 17.24 5.50 -7.42
C ASN A 31 16.53 5.23 -8.76
N GLU A 32 16.26 3.97 -9.08
CA GLU A 32 15.55 3.55 -10.28
C GLU A 32 14.03 3.77 -10.18
N SER A 33 13.49 3.95 -8.97
CA SER A 33 12.05 4.12 -8.74
C SER A 33 11.49 5.37 -9.39
N GLU A 34 10.26 5.27 -9.93
CA GLU A 34 9.53 6.39 -10.53
C GLU A 34 9.21 7.45 -9.46
N ARG A 35 9.65 8.68 -9.70
CA ARG A 35 9.47 9.80 -8.75
C ARG A 35 8.26 10.68 -9.08
N ASN A 36 7.77 10.62 -10.31
CA ASN A 36 6.62 11.38 -10.77
C ASN A 36 5.42 10.46 -11.00
N LEU A 37 5.12 9.65 -9.99
CA LEU A 37 4.03 8.70 -10.07
C LEU A 37 2.69 9.41 -10.25
N ILE A 38 1.95 8.96 -11.26
CA ILE A 38 0.56 9.38 -11.48
C ILE A 38 -0.32 8.16 -11.29
N LEU A 39 -1.27 8.23 -10.36
CA LEU A 39 -2.37 7.29 -10.26
C LEU A 39 -3.51 7.83 -11.12
N PHE A 40 -3.70 7.24 -12.29
CA PHE A 40 -4.69 7.70 -13.24
C PHE A 40 -6.11 7.35 -12.81
N GLY A 41 -7.04 8.29 -12.91
CA GLY A 41 -8.46 8.00 -12.90
C GLY A 41 -8.91 7.46 -14.27
N GLN A 42 -10.10 6.84 -14.34
CA GLN A 42 -10.76 6.60 -15.63
C GLN A 42 -11.09 7.93 -16.32
N ASP A 43 -11.54 8.94 -15.54
CA ASP A 43 -11.65 10.32 -15.99
C ASP A 43 -10.37 11.08 -15.64
N PRO A 44 -9.69 11.75 -16.59
CA PRO A 44 -8.47 12.51 -16.36
C PRO A 44 -8.56 13.59 -15.26
N LYS A 45 -9.75 14.11 -14.97
CA LYS A 45 -9.94 15.07 -13.87
C LYS A 45 -9.60 14.49 -12.49
N HIS A 46 -9.55 13.16 -12.38
CA HIS A 46 -9.24 12.42 -11.17
C HIS A 46 -7.80 11.86 -11.14
N ASP A 47 -6.92 12.35 -12.01
CA ASP A 47 -5.52 11.97 -11.99
C ASP A 47 -4.84 12.51 -10.73
N LEU A 48 -4.13 11.63 -10.02
CA LEU A 48 -3.44 11.96 -8.79
C LEU A 48 -1.94 12.00 -9.04
N HIS A 49 -1.36 13.17 -8.95
CA HIS A 49 0.09 13.36 -9.05
C HIS A 49 0.73 13.13 -7.68
N VAL A 50 1.17 11.90 -7.44
CA VAL A 50 1.76 11.48 -6.16
C VAL A 50 3.22 11.94 -6.11
N ASN A 51 3.42 13.23 -5.83
CA ASN A 51 4.73 13.85 -5.74
C ASN A 51 4.73 15.01 -4.74
N GLY A 52 5.91 15.39 -4.27
CA GLY A 52 6.11 16.51 -3.35
C GLY A 52 5.32 16.34 -2.04
N SER A 53 4.66 17.39 -1.59
CA SER A 53 3.93 17.46 -0.31
C SER A 53 2.41 17.21 -0.45
N ARG A 54 1.95 16.68 -1.57
CA ARG A 54 0.52 16.45 -1.81
C ARG A 54 0.03 15.26 -0.98
N VAL A 55 -1.14 15.42 -0.38
CA VAL A 55 -1.81 14.38 0.40
C VAL A 55 -3.12 14.01 -0.29
N TYR A 56 -3.35 12.72 -0.47
CA TYR A 56 -4.56 12.18 -1.04
C TYR A 56 -5.23 11.22 -0.07
N PHE A 57 -6.54 11.27 0.02
CA PHE A 57 -7.33 10.38 0.88
C PHE A 57 -7.93 9.25 0.05
N ALA A 58 -7.84 8.05 0.60
CA ALA A 58 -8.44 6.84 0.06
C ALA A 58 -9.50 6.28 1.02
N THR A 59 -10.40 5.47 0.50
CA THR A 59 -11.17 4.58 1.36
C THR A 59 -10.28 3.51 1.97
N GLY A 60 -10.68 2.94 3.10
CA GLY A 60 -9.99 1.80 3.75
C GLY A 60 -10.86 0.55 3.70
N GLY A 61 -10.26 -0.59 3.86
CA GLY A 61 -11.00 -1.83 3.94
C GLY A 61 -10.07 -3.04 3.88
N ALA A 62 -10.51 -4.28 3.84
CA ALA A 62 -11.79 -4.73 3.31
C ALA A 62 -12.66 -5.31 4.44
N ALA A 63 -13.80 -4.71 4.68
CA ALA A 63 -14.77 -5.22 5.63
C ALA A 63 -15.42 -6.51 5.11
N VAL A 64 -15.74 -7.40 6.04
CA VAL A 64 -16.45 -8.67 5.73
C VAL A 64 -17.93 -8.60 6.05
N MET A 65 -18.36 -7.53 6.72
CA MET A 65 -19.74 -7.29 7.13
C MET A 65 -20.11 -5.83 6.91
N ILE A 66 -21.37 -5.59 6.67
CA ILE A 66 -21.99 -4.27 6.53
C ILE A 66 -22.96 -4.05 7.68
N ALA A 67 -22.83 -2.90 8.36
CA ALA A 67 -23.84 -2.46 9.33
C ALA A 67 -25.06 -1.92 8.57
N ASN A 68 -26.24 -2.45 8.87
CA ASN A 68 -27.49 -1.94 8.34
C ASN A 68 -27.82 -0.62 9.06
N PRO A 69 -28.00 0.50 8.37
CA PRO A 69 -28.23 1.79 9.00
C PRO A 69 -29.59 1.88 9.73
N GLU A 70 -30.57 1.07 9.33
CA GLU A 70 -31.94 1.15 9.88
C GLU A 70 -32.05 0.50 11.26
N ASP A 71 -31.53 -0.72 11.41
CA ASP A 71 -31.69 -1.52 12.64
C ASP A 71 -30.36 -1.79 13.38
N LYS A 72 -29.24 -1.32 12.83
CA LYS A 72 -27.89 -1.53 13.35
C LYS A 72 -27.45 -3.00 13.39
N SER A 73 -28.16 -3.88 12.71
CA SER A 73 -27.75 -5.27 12.52
C SER A 73 -26.53 -5.36 11.59
N TYR A 74 -25.79 -6.46 11.67
CA TYR A 74 -24.70 -6.74 10.74
C TYR A 74 -25.11 -7.86 9.80
N ARG A 75 -24.79 -7.69 8.52
CA ARG A 75 -24.96 -8.71 7.49
C ARG A 75 -23.67 -8.86 6.66
N ASP A 76 -23.57 -9.94 5.94
CA ASP A 76 -22.50 -10.16 4.98
C ASP A 76 -22.51 -9.08 3.89
N SER A 77 -21.32 -8.64 3.49
CA SER A 77 -21.14 -7.68 2.41
C SER A 77 -21.33 -8.35 1.05
N THR A 78 -21.86 -7.61 0.09
CA THR A 78 -22.20 -8.08 -1.26
C THR A 78 -21.51 -7.28 -2.35
N ALA A 79 -21.54 -7.80 -3.59
CA ALA A 79 -21.06 -7.08 -4.77
C ALA A 79 -21.80 -5.75 -4.98
N GLN A 80 -23.12 -5.73 -4.70
CA GLN A 80 -23.91 -4.51 -4.79
C GLN A 80 -23.48 -3.45 -3.76
N ASP A 81 -23.08 -3.87 -2.54
CA ASP A 81 -22.56 -2.94 -1.54
C ASP A 81 -21.28 -2.27 -2.00
N LEU A 82 -20.36 -3.07 -2.56
CA LEU A 82 -19.09 -2.55 -3.10
C LEU A 82 -19.33 -1.53 -4.22
N TYR A 83 -20.22 -1.84 -5.16
CA TYR A 83 -20.61 -0.93 -6.23
C TYR A 83 -21.24 0.35 -5.68
N ASN A 84 -22.17 0.26 -4.73
CA ASN A 84 -22.82 1.41 -4.13
C ASN A 84 -21.83 2.30 -3.38
N MET A 85 -20.87 1.72 -2.64
CA MET A 85 -19.82 2.47 -1.98
C MET A 85 -18.91 3.20 -2.98
N ALA A 86 -18.55 2.55 -4.09
CA ALA A 86 -17.78 3.18 -5.15
C ALA A 86 -18.55 4.38 -5.76
N ARG A 87 -19.85 4.23 -5.98
CA ARG A 87 -20.73 5.31 -6.44
C ARG A 87 -20.79 6.50 -5.47
N ILE A 88 -20.89 6.23 -4.18
CA ILE A 88 -20.86 7.29 -3.15
C ILE A 88 -19.50 8.00 -3.17
N VAL A 89 -18.42 7.25 -3.20
CA VAL A 89 -17.06 7.82 -3.22
C VAL A 89 -16.82 8.65 -4.47
N ASP A 90 -17.41 8.29 -5.61
CA ASP A 90 -17.29 9.07 -6.85
C ASP A 90 -17.82 10.50 -6.68
N THR A 91 -18.84 10.70 -5.82
CA THR A 91 -19.42 12.02 -5.52
C THR A 91 -18.66 12.81 -4.42
N CYS A 92 -17.72 12.17 -3.71
CA CYS A 92 -16.99 12.80 -2.61
C CYS A 92 -15.74 13.53 -3.12
N GLU A 93 -15.69 14.84 -3.07
CA GLU A 93 -14.53 15.62 -3.54
C GLU A 93 -13.24 15.31 -2.78
N ASN A 94 -13.33 15.09 -1.47
CA ASN A 94 -12.18 14.89 -0.58
C ASN A 94 -11.76 13.41 -0.41
N ILE A 95 -12.38 12.48 -1.13
CA ILE A 95 -11.91 11.10 -1.25
C ILE A 95 -11.40 10.96 -2.68
N HIS A 96 -10.09 10.85 -2.84
CA HIS A 96 -9.43 11.02 -4.14
C HIS A 96 -9.30 9.71 -4.92
N LEU A 97 -9.20 8.56 -4.23
CA LEU A 97 -9.16 7.24 -4.84
C LEU A 97 -10.03 6.25 -4.06
N PHE A 98 -10.50 5.24 -4.76
CA PHE A 98 -11.31 4.18 -4.19
C PHE A 98 -10.47 2.94 -3.93
N GLN A 99 -10.14 2.68 -2.67
CA GLN A 99 -9.59 1.41 -2.25
C GLN A 99 -10.74 0.46 -1.92
N ARG A 100 -10.71 -0.79 -2.38
CA ARG A 100 -11.73 -1.81 -2.10
C ARG A 100 -12.19 -1.76 -0.63
N THR A 101 -13.47 -1.51 -0.39
CA THR A 101 -14.01 -1.27 0.95
C THR A 101 -14.51 -2.55 1.63
N CYS A 102 -14.96 -3.54 0.86
CA CYS A 102 -15.48 -4.79 1.42
C CYS A 102 -15.14 -6.01 0.55
N VAL A 103 -15.31 -7.18 1.12
CA VAL A 103 -15.18 -8.48 0.46
C VAL A 103 -16.55 -8.90 -0.06
N LEU A 104 -16.62 -9.49 -1.25
CA LEU A 104 -17.88 -9.99 -1.83
C LEU A 104 -18.19 -11.38 -1.25
N ARG A 105 -19.02 -11.43 -0.22
CA ARG A 105 -19.37 -12.69 0.46
C ARG A 105 -20.56 -13.41 -0.17
N ASP A 106 -21.23 -12.77 -1.09
CA ASP A 106 -22.29 -13.34 -1.94
C ASP A 106 -21.77 -14.11 -3.16
N ILE A 107 -20.44 -14.15 -3.34
CA ILE A 107 -19.77 -14.87 -4.43
C ILE A 107 -18.84 -15.92 -3.82
N GLU A 108 -19.17 -17.20 -3.96
CA GLU A 108 -18.41 -18.31 -3.37
C GLU A 108 -17.14 -18.65 -4.16
N ASP A 109 -17.18 -18.54 -5.48
CA ASP A 109 -16.03 -18.83 -6.34
C ASP A 109 -14.98 -17.71 -6.25
N ASN A 110 -13.77 -18.05 -5.83
CA ASN A 110 -12.68 -17.07 -5.59
C ASN A 110 -12.30 -16.30 -6.86
N TYR A 111 -12.31 -16.96 -8.02
CA TYR A 111 -12.02 -16.26 -9.27
C TYR A 111 -13.11 -15.25 -9.62
N ALA A 112 -14.37 -15.67 -9.54
CA ALA A 112 -15.50 -14.78 -9.75
C ALA A 112 -15.50 -13.63 -8.74
N MET A 113 -15.14 -13.88 -7.48
CA MET A 113 -15.02 -12.87 -6.43
C MET A 113 -13.96 -11.84 -6.78
N ASP A 114 -12.74 -12.24 -7.15
CA ASP A 114 -11.64 -11.32 -7.49
C ASP A 114 -12.00 -10.49 -8.73
N LEU A 115 -12.55 -11.10 -9.77
CA LEU A 115 -12.97 -10.41 -10.99
C LEU A 115 -14.09 -9.41 -10.73
N ASN A 116 -15.14 -9.82 -9.99
CA ASN A 116 -16.28 -8.96 -9.67
C ASN A 116 -15.90 -7.85 -8.67
N THR A 117 -14.93 -8.08 -7.78
CA THR A 117 -14.38 -7.02 -6.92
C THR A 117 -13.83 -5.87 -7.76
N THR A 118 -13.01 -6.18 -8.74
CA THR A 118 -12.44 -5.17 -9.63
C THR A 118 -13.53 -4.56 -10.52
N TYR A 119 -14.38 -5.38 -11.13
CA TYR A 119 -15.46 -4.92 -12.02
C TYR A 119 -16.40 -3.93 -11.31
N ASN A 120 -16.96 -4.30 -10.15
CA ASN A 120 -17.87 -3.43 -9.41
C ASN A 120 -17.20 -2.12 -8.94
N SER A 121 -15.92 -2.18 -8.59
CA SER A 121 -15.16 -0.99 -8.22
C SER A 121 -15.00 -0.02 -9.40
N VAL A 122 -14.51 -0.51 -10.56
CA VAL A 122 -14.27 0.36 -11.72
C VAL A 122 -15.55 0.83 -12.38
N MET A 123 -16.64 0.07 -12.30
CA MET A 123 -17.95 0.49 -12.79
C MET A 123 -18.65 1.48 -11.86
N GLY A 124 -18.27 1.53 -10.59
CA GLY A 124 -18.86 2.41 -9.59
C GLY A 124 -18.23 3.80 -9.52
N THR A 125 -16.99 3.97 -9.93
CA THR A 125 -16.29 5.27 -9.83
C THR A 125 -15.41 5.55 -11.04
N SER A 126 -15.27 6.82 -11.38
CA SER A 126 -14.33 7.30 -12.38
C SER A 126 -12.93 7.64 -11.82
N LYS A 127 -12.76 7.49 -10.51
CA LYS A 127 -11.49 7.71 -9.80
C LYS A 127 -10.56 6.52 -9.96
N HIS A 128 -9.30 6.68 -9.52
CA HIS A 128 -8.36 5.56 -9.43
C HIS A 128 -8.85 4.51 -8.45
N VAL A 129 -8.71 3.23 -8.80
CA VAL A 129 -9.15 2.10 -7.98
C VAL A 129 -7.97 1.32 -7.44
N GLY A 130 -7.94 1.06 -6.14
CA GLY A 130 -7.02 0.11 -5.51
C GLY A 130 -7.73 -1.22 -5.28
N ALA A 131 -7.16 -2.31 -5.78
CA ALA A 131 -7.70 -3.65 -5.60
C ALA A 131 -6.61 -4.65 -5.19
N SER A 132 -6.98 -5.87 -4.85
CA SER A 132 -6.05 -6.96 -4.52
C SER A 132 -6.60 -8.27 -5.02
N TRP A 133 -5.71 -9.19 -5.34
CA TRP A 133 -6.04 -10.51 -5.86
C TRP A 133 -5.36 -11.58 -5.00
N THR A 134 -6.02 -12.74 -4.92
CA THR A 134 -5.55 -13.88 -4.14
C THR A 134 -4.69 -14.83 -4.96
N ASP A 135 -4.82 -14.79 -6.29
CA ASP A 135 -4.17 -15.69 -7.21
C ASP A 135 -3.68 -14.94 -8.47
N LYS A 136 -2.52 -15.34 -9.00
CA LYS A 136 -1.92 -14.74 -10.19
C LYS A 136 -2.77 -14.92 -11.46
N ASP A 137 -3.40 -16.10 -11.63
CA ASP A 137 -4.21 -16.41 -12.80
C ASP A 137 -5.49 -15.55 -12.80
N HIS A 138 -6.03 -15.23 -11.61
CA HIS A 138 -7.14 -14.30 -11.47
C HIS A 138 -6.74 -12.90 -11.90
N LEU A 139 -5.54 -12.45 -11.52
CA LEU A 139 -5.02 -11.14 -11.91
C LEU A 139 -4.76 -11.07 -13.43
N GLU A 140 -4.16 -12.10 -14.03
CA GLU A 140 -3.97 -12.15 -15.50
C GLU A 140 -5.27 -12.00 -16.27
N LYS A 141 -6.33 -12.69 -15.83
CA LYS A 141 -7.67 -12.59 -16.45
C LYS A 141 -8.30 -11.23 -16.18
N THR A 142 -8.09 -10.66 -14.97
CA THR A 142 -8.56 -9.31 -14.64
C THR A 142 -7.86 -8.25 -15.50
N LEU A 143 -6.56 -8.38 -15.74
CA LEU A 143 -5.84 -7.48 -16.66
C LEU A 143 -6.47 -7.47 -18.06
N LYS A 144 -6.87 -8.63 -18.60
CA LYS A 144 -7.58 -8.70 -19.88
C LYS A 144 -8.90 -7.92 -19.86
N MET A 145 -9.66 -8.02 -18.77
CA MET A 145 -10.87 -7.21 -18.58
C MET A 145 -10.55 -5.72 -18.54
N LEU A 146 -9.49 -5.32 -17.80
CA LEU A 146 -9.07 -3.92 -17.71
C LEU A 146 -8.58 -3.38 -19.06
N HIS A 147 -7.89 -4.20 -19.87
CA HIS A 147 -7.53 -3.84 -21.24
C HIS A 147 -8.77 -3.59 -22.13
N MET A 148 -9.82 -4.41 -21.97
CA MET A 148 -11.10 -4.19 -22.69
C MET A 148 -11.76 -2.88 -22.26
N ILE A 149 -11.80 -2.58 -20.96
CA ILE A 149 -12.37 -1.33 -20.42
C ILE A 149 -11.55 -0.12 -20.89
N ALA A 150 -10.23 -0.22 -20.93
CA ALA A 150 -9.33 0.84 -21.43
C ALA A 150 -9.41 1.01 -22.97
N GLY A 151 -10.04 0.07 -23.67
CA GLY A 151 -10.11 0.03 -25.14
C GLY A 151 -9.01 -0.78 -25.81
N SER A 152 -7.85 -0.93 -25.20
CA SER A 152 -6.74 -1.82 -25.59
C SER A 152 -5.70 -1.94 -24.50
N GLU A 153 -4.79 -2.92 -24.63
CA GLU A 153 -3.61 -3.04 -23.75
C GLU A 153 -2.70 -1.81 -23.86
N GLU A 154 -2.54 -1.23 -25.04
CA GLU A 154 -1.73 -0.02 -25.23
C GLU A 154 -2.31 1.18 -24.47
N GLN A 155 -3.63 1.36 -24.49
CA GLN A 155 -4.29 2.44 -23.75
C GLN A 155 -4.20 2.20 -22.24
N TRP A 156 -4.38 0.96 -21.80
CA TRP A 156 -4.18 0.59 -20.40
C TRP A 156 -2.76 0.94 -19.92
N ARG A 157 -1.73 0.54 -20.66
CA ARG A 157 -0.33 0.81 -20.28
C ARG A 157 0.01 2.30 -20.22
N LYS A 158 -0.70 3.14 -20.99
CA LYS A 158 -0.54 4.61 -20.92
C LYS A 158 -1.21 5.21 -19.69
N ARG A 159 -2.34 4.64 -19.26
CA ARG A 159 -3.18 5.18 -18.19
C ARG A 159 -3.79 4.05 -17.36
N PRO A 160 -3.00 3.34 -16.56
CA PRO A 160 -3.52 2.29 -15.68
C PRO A 160 -4.32 2.93 -14.53
N PHE A 161 -5.64 2.79 -14.57
CA PHE A 161 -6.58 3.37 -13.60
C PHE A 161 -6.88 2.45 -12.43
N VAL A 162 -6.21 1.31 -12.34
CA VAL A 162 -6.26 0.38 -11.22
C VAL A 162 -4.85 0.09 -10.74
N SER A 163 -4.65 0.08 -9.43
CA SER A 163 -3.42 -0.36 -8.77
C SER A 163 -3.63 -1.60 -7.92
N GLN A 164 -2.57 -2.39 -7.75
CA GLN A 164 -2.56 -3.51 -6.83
C GLN A 164 -2.12 -3.06 -5.43
N SER A 165 -2.99 -3.24 -4.42
CA SER A 165 -2.63 -3.18 -3.02
C SER A 165 -2.24 -4.56 -2.53
N ASN A 166 -0.97 -4.75 -2.16
CA ASN A 166 -0.46 -6.08 -1.84
C ASN A 166 0.26 -6.11 -0.48
N CYS A 167 -0.28 -6.89 0.46
CA CYS A 167 0.43 -7.34 1.65
C CYS A 167 1.28 -8.56 1.29
N PHE A 168 2.42 -8.33 0.66
CA PHE A 168 3.34 -9.38 0.19
C PHE A 168 4.22 -9.97 1.30
N VAL A 169 4.17 -9.41 2.49
CA VAL A 169 4.96 -9.82 3.65
C VAL A 169 4.07 -10.47 4.69
N VAL A 170 4.50 -11.60 5.19
CA VAL A 170 4.08 -12.19 6.46
C VAL A 170 5.11 -11.77 7.51
N PRO A 171 4.86 -10.72 8.31
CA PRO A 171 5.82 -10.22 9.29
C PRO A 171 6.19 -11.30 10.33
N PRO A 172 7.46 -11.39 10.75
CA PRO A 172 8.57 -10.54 10.32
C PRO A 172 9.31 -11.10 9.10
N MET A 173 9.59 -10.25 8.11
CA MET A 173 10.57 -10.47 7.05
C MET A 173 10.40 -11.75 6.21
N LYS A 174 9.18 -12.29 6.08
CA LYS A 174 8.87 -13.46 5.26
C LYS A 174 7.95 -13.07 4.13
N PHE A 175 8.41 -13.27 2.89
CA PHE A 175 7.59 -12.98 1.71
C PHE A 175 6.63 -14.14 1.42
N ALA A 176 5.39 -13.81 1.05
CA ALA A 176 4.35 -14.77 0.68
C ALA A 176 4.43 -15.05 -0.83
N GLU A 177 4.55 -16.32 -1.19
CA GLU A 177 4.80 -16.74 -2.58
C GLU A 177 3.68 -16.31 -3.53
N GLU A 178 2.42 -16.57 -3.19
CA GLU A 178 1.27 -16.20 -4.01
C GLU A 178 1.20 -14.67 -4.21
N SER A 179 1.47 -13.91 -3.16
CA SER A 179 1.47 -12.45 -3.21
C SER A 179 2.59 -11.90 -4.10
N LEU A 180 3.78 -12.54 -4.09
CA LEU A 180 4.89 -12.15 -4.97
C LEU A 180 4.60 -12.47 -6.44
N GLU A 181 3.93 -13.59 -6.73
CA GLU A 181 3.50 -13.90 -8.09
C GLU A 181 2.46 -12.89 -8.60
N CYS A 182 1.50 -12.48 -7.76
CA CYS A 182 0.57 -11.40 -8.08
C CYS A 182 1.32 -10.06 -8.32
N LEU A 183 2.32 -9.72 -7.50
CA LEU A 183 3.15 -8.53 -7.72
C LEU A 183 3.86 -8.59 -9.08
N ARG A 184 4.43 -9.75 -9.44
CA ARG A 184 5.09 -9.93 -10.73
C ARG A 184 4.13 -9.65 -11.89
N ILE A 185 2.97 -10.28 -11.90
CA ILE A 185 1.95 -10.10 -12.94
C ILE A 185 1.50 -8.64 -13.03
N ALA A 186 1.30 -7.96 -11.89
CA ALA A 186 0.93 -6.56 -11.85
C ALA A 186 2.01 -5.67 -12.51
N VAL A 187 3.28 -5.84 -12.12
CA VAL A 187 4.41 -5.08 -12.66
C VAL A 187 4.60 -5.34 -14.15
N GLU A 188 4.59 -6.60 -14.59
CA GLU A 188 4.68 -6.98 -16.00
C GLU A 188 3.50 -6.42 -16.81
N GLY A 189 2.30 -6.41 -16.22
CA GLY A 189 1.07 -5.84 -16.77
C GLY A 189 1.02 -4.31 -16.78
N GLY A 190 2.05 -3.62 -16.23
CA GLY A 190 2.10 -2.15 -16.18
C GLY A 190 1.17 -1.52 -15.14
N MET A 191 0.71 -2.29 -14.17
CA MET A 191 -0.14 -1.84 -13.08
C MET A 191 0.70 -1.20 -11.97
N PRO A 192 0.35 -0.01 -11.44
CA PRO A 192 0.97 0.53 -10.23
C PRO A 192 0.77 -0.40 -9.04
N VAL A 193 1.74 -0.49 -8.14
CA VAL A 193 1.67 -1.37 -6.97
C VAL A 193 1.83 -0.59 -5.68
N LEU A 194 1.04 -0.93 -4.67
CA LEU A 194 1.18 -0.48 -3.30
C LEU A 194 1.77 -1.63 -2.48
N LEU A 195 3.02 -1.47 -2.07
CA LEU A 195 3.77 -2.45 -1.29
C LEU A 195 3.46 -2.25 0.20
N LEU A 196 2.61 -3.12 0.76
CA LEU A 196 2.15 -3.01 2.14
C LEU A 196 2.96 -3.90 3.09
N SER A 197 3.38 -3.31 4.21
CA SER A 197 3.88 -4.03 5.39
C SER A 197 3.03 -3.66 6.61
N ALA A 198 2.47 -4.67 7.28
CA ALA A 198 1.50 -4.53 8.36
C ALA A 198 1.93 -5.27 9.64
N GLY A 199 3.18 -5.03 10.08
CA GLY A 199 3.72 -5.60 11.32
C GLY A 199 3.01 -5.04 12.58
N GLN A 200 2.78 -5.91 13.57
CA GLN A 200 2.15 -5.55 14.84
C GLN A 200 3.19 -5.45 15.95
N ALA A 201 3.40 -4.26 16.47
CA ALA A 201 4.30 -4.02 17.60
C ALA A 201 3.93 -4.91 18.80
N GLY A 202 4.90 -5.67 19.29
CA GLY A 202 4.72 -6.61 20.39
C GLY A 202 4.21 -8.00 20.01
N ALA A 203 3.86 -8.23 18.73
CA ALA A 203 3.43 -9.54 18.23
C ALA A 203 4.29 -10.01 17.05
N THR A 204 4.15 -9.37 15.88
CA THR A 204 4.89 -9.71 14.66
C THR A 204 5.95 -8.67 14.28
N ALA A 205 6.14 -7.68 15.13
CA ALA A 205 7.20 -6.68 15.06
C ALA A 205 7.71 -6.38 16.48
N PRO A 206 8.90 -5.78 16.64
CA PRO A 206 9.44 -5.42 17.95
C PRO A 206 8.46 -4.56 18.75
N PRO A 207 8.40 -4.70 20.09
CA PRO A 207 7.51 -3.88 20.92
C PRO A 207 7.92 -2.40 20.97
N CYS A 208 9.16 -2.09 20.66
CA CYS A 208 9.64 -0.72 20.51
C CYS A 208 9.17 -0.14 19.20
N LEU A 209 8.48 1.01 19.22
CA LEU A 209 7.90 1.65 18.02
C LEU A 209 8.95 1.94 16.94
N ALA A 210 10.14 2.38 17.32
CA ALA A 210 11.23 2.59 16.37
C ALA A 210 11.63 1.30 15.65
N GLY A 211 11.66 0.17 16.37
CA GLY A 211 11.92 -1.15 15.80
C GLY A 211 10.80 -1.59 14.86
N THR A 212 9.53 -1.36 15.23
CA THR A 212 8.37 -1.66 14.37
C THR A 212 8.44 -0.88 13.04
N VAL A 213 8.72 0.42 13.11
CA VAL A 213 8.85 1.28 11.92
C VAL A 213 10.03 0.84 11.06
N SER A 214 11.18 0.54 11.69
CA SER A 214 12.37 0.06 10.96
C SER A 214 12.11 -1.26 10.24
N GLN A 215 11.39 -2.19 10.87
CA GLN A 215 11.02 -3.46 10.24
C GLN A 215 10.06 -3.23 9.06
N ALA A 216 8.99 -2.46 9.27
CA ALA A 216 8.03 -2.17 8.19
C ALA A 216 8.71 -1.52 6.98
N TRP A 217 9.64 -0.61 7.25
CA TRP A 217 10.44 0.03 6.21
C TRP A 217 11.33 -0.95 5.46
N ALA A 218 12.06 -1.81 6.19
CA ALA A 218 12.93 -2.83 5.59
C ALA A 218 12.14 -3.82 4.72
N GLU A 219 10.94 -4.21 5.16
CA GLU A 219 10.04 -5.08 4.40
C GLU A 219 9.57 -4.40 3.10
N CYS A 220 9.15 -3.14 3.15
CA CYS A 220 8.77 -2.38 1.95
C CYS A 220 9.94 -2.20 0.99
N LEU A 221 11.14 -1.89 1.48
CA LEU A 221 12.35 -1.78 0.65
C LEU A 221 12.72 -3.12 0.01
N GLY A 222 12.53 -4.23 0.70
CA GLY A 222 12.69 -5.57 0.12
C GLY A 222 11.73 -5.81 -1.05
N GLY A 223 10.48 -5.41 -0.92
CA GLY A 223 9.51 -5.42 -2.02
C GLY A 223 9.92 -4.50 -3.17
N LEU A 224 10.44 -3.31 -2.86
CA LEU A 224 10.94 -2.37 -3.88
C LEU A 224 12.10 -2.96 -4.69
N VAL A 225 13.04 -3.65 -4.03
CA VAL A 225 14.11 -4.38 -4.72
C VAL A 225 13.52 -5.42 -5.66
N TYR A 226 12.55 -6.21 -5.21
CA TYR A 226 11.94 -7.25 -6.02
C TYR A 226 11.25 -6.70 -7.28
N ILE A 227 10.43 -5.66 -7.15
CA ILE A 227 9.73 -5.10 -8.31
C ILE A 227 10.68 -4.42 -9.31
N ASN A 228 11.74 -3.74 -8.83
CA ASN A 228 12.76 -3.16 -9.71
C ASN A 228 13.65 -4.25 -10.35
N ALA A 229 13.81 -5.40 -9.71
CA ALA A 229 14.45 -6.56 -10.33
C ALA A 229 13.61 -7.16 -11.47
N ILE A 230 12.28 -7.05 -11.42
CA ILE A 230 11.39 -7.44 -12.52
C ILE A 230 11.42 -6.36 -13.62
N LYS A 231 11.20 -5.11 -13.24
CA LYS A 231 11.13 -3.98 -14.16
C LYS A 231 11.65 -2.71 -13.47
N PRO A 232 12.84 -2.22 -13.82
CA PRO A 232 13.36 -0.97 -13.30
C PRO A 232 12.38 0.20 -13.53
N GLY A 233 12.15 1.01 -12.51
CA GLY A 233 11.22 2.13 -12.56
C GLY A 233 9.74 1.73 -12.57
N ALA A 234 9.39 0.52 -12.14
CA ALA A 234 8.00 0.12 -11.98
C ALA A 234 7.28 1.07 -11.00
N PRO A 235 6.07 1.58 -11.35
CA PRO A 235 5.32 2.48 -10.51
C PRO A 235 4.96 1.84 -9.15
N ALA A 236 5.49 2.38 -8.05
CA ALA A 236 5.27 1.83 -6.72
C ALA A 236 5.04 2.89 -5.66
N ILE A 237 4.18 2.57 -4.71
CA ILE A 237 3.98 3.32 -3.47
C ILE A 237 4.41 2.41 -2.32
N LEU A 238 5.22 2.92 -1.40
CA LEU A 238 5.60 2.20 -0.19
C LEU A 238 4.53 2.45 0.88
N GLY A 239 3.89 1.38 1.35
CA GLY A 239 2.82 1.43 2.33
C GLY A 239 3.25 0.83 3.67
N THR A 240 4.00 1.57 4.46
CA THR A 240 4.29 1.17 5.83
C THR A 240 3.05 1.35 6.69
N TRP A 241 2.50 0.26 7.18
CA TRP A 241 1.28 0.24 7.98
C TRP A 241 1.48 -0.44 9.34
N PRO A 242 2.28 0.16 10.24
CA PRO A 242 2.57 -0.43 11.52
C PRO A 242 1.32 -0.41 12.42
N PHE A 243 1.01 -1.53 13.03
CA PHE A 243 -0.04 -1.68 14.02
C PHE A 243 0.54 -1.82 15.42
N VAL A 244 -0.29 -1.58 16.44
CA VAL A 244 0.03 -1.86 17.83
C VAL A 244 -0.96 -2.89 18.38
N SER A 245 -0.44 -3.96 19.00
CA SER A 245 -1.27 -4.96 19.67
C SER A 245 -1.52 -4.57 21.12
N ASP A 246 -2.73 -4.75 21.59
CA ASP A 246 -2.98 -4.82 23.05
C ASP A 246 -2.47 -6.18 23.56
N LEU A 247 -1.34 -6.17 24.26
CA LEU A 247 -0.67 -7.39 24.72
C LEU A 247 -1.49 -8.18 25.76
N ARG A 248 -2.55 -7.58 26.32
CA ARG A 248 -3.45 -8.27 27.28
C ARG A 248 -4.49 -9.11 26.57
N THR A 249 -4.96 -8.65 25.42
CA THR A 249 -6.07 -9.28 24.69
C THR A 249 -5.63 -9.89 23.36
N GLY A 250 -4.44 -9.54 22.86
CA GLY A 250 -3.97 -9.87 21.52
C GLY A 250 -4.68 -9.10 20.40
N ALA A 251 -5.60 -8.20 20.76
CA ALA A 251 -6.37 -7.45 19.77
C ALA A 251 -5.52 -6.34 19.12
N MET A 252 -5.79 -6.06 17.87
CA MET A 252 -5.21 -4.94 17.15
C MET A 252 -5.85 -3.63 17.63
N SER A 253 -5.02 -2.69 18.11
CA SER A 253 -5.45 -1.37 18.53
C SER A 253 -5.53 -0.41 17.33
N GLY A 254 -6.71 -0.31 16.72
CA GLY A 254 -6.92 0.48 15.51
C GLY A 254 -6.80 2.00 15.68
N GLY A 255 -7.09 2.57 16.83
CA GLY A 255 -7.11 4.02 17.08
C GLY A 255 -6.20 4.46 18.23
N SER A 256 -5.11 3.75 18.50
CA SER A 256 -4.20 4.12 19.59
C SER A 256 -3.24 5.24 19.19
N LEU A 257 -2.91 6.14 20.13
CA LEU A 257 -1.90 7.19 19.94
C LEU A 257 -0.54 6.61 19.48
N ASN A 258 -0.18 5.44 19.97
CA ASN A 258 1.06 4.77 19.58
C ASN A 258 1.05 4.34 18.12
N LYS A 259 -0.10 3.92 17.58
CA LYS A 259 -0.25 3.62 16.15
C LYS A 259 -0.10 4.87 15.31
N GLU A 260 -0.78 5.96 15.66
CA GLU A 260 -0.70 7.24 14.95
C GLU A 260 0.72 7.80 14.98
N PHE A 261 1.41 7.70 16.11
CA PHE A 261 2.80 8.11 16.26
C PHE A 261 3.74 7.27 15.37
N SER A 262 3.56 5.97 15.34
CA SER A 262 4.34 5.08 14.45
C SER A 262 4.08 5.38 12.98
N LEU A 263 2.83 5.63 12.60
CA LEU A 263 2.44 5.96 11.25
C LEU A 263 3.04 7.30 10.79
N GLN A 264 3.02 8.32 11.64
CA GLN A 264 3.65 9.62 11.33
C GLN A 264 5.17 9.49 11.12
N HIS A 265 5.85 8.66 11.91
CA HIS A 265 7.29 8.41 11.73
C HIS A 265 7.58 7.62 10.46
N ALA A 266 6.74 6.63 10.15
CA ALA A 266 6.84 5.88 8.90
C ALA A 266 6.67 6.80 7.69
N LEU A 267 5.65 7.66 7.67
CA LEU A 267 5.41 8.63 6.61
C LEU A 267 6.58 9.63 6.45
N LYS A 268 7.19 10.08 7.55
CA LYS A 268 8.39 10.93 7.48
C LYS A 268 9.56 10.21 6.83
N LEU A 269 9.78 8.93 7.14
CA LEU A 269 10.83 8.12 6.51
C LEU A 269 10.53 7.88 5.03
N GLU A 270 9.28 7.63 4.66
CA GLU A 270 8.85 7.52 3.26
C GLU A 270 9.13 8.81 2.51
N PHE A 271 8.71 9.95 3.05
CA PHE A 271 8.98 11.27 2.48
C PHE A 271 10.49 11.54 2.35
N ILE A 272 11.27 11.21 3.37
CA ILE A 272 12.73 11.35 3.38
C ILE A 272 13.36 10.47 2.29
N SER A 273 12.94 9.23 2.12
CA SER A 273 13.56 8.31 1.14
C SER A 273 13.18 8.64 -0.30
N ILE A 274 11.97 9.13 -0.55
CA ILE A 274 11.50 9.50 -1.90
C ILE A 274 12.00 10.89 -2.32
N CYS A 275 12.10 11.84 -1.36
CA CYS A 275 12.45 13.24 -1.65
C CYS A 275 13.91 13.63 -1.39
N LEU A 276 14.71 12.78 -0.73
CA LEU A 276 15.93 13.27 -0.05
C LEU A 276 17.25 12.64 -0.46
N TRP A 277 17.38 12.03 -1.63
CA TRP A 277 18.75 11.67 -2.04
C TRP A 277 19.66 12.92 -2.20
N GLU A 278 19.13 14.05 -2.60
CA GLU A 278 19.91 15.30 -2.72
C GLU A 278 20.09 16.06 -1.40
N GLN A 279 19.19 15.90 -0.41
CA GLN A 279 19.25 16.64 0.86
C GLN A 279 19.77 15.85 2.06
N VAL A 280 19.79 14.51 2.02
CA VAL A 280 20.33 13.69 3.14
C VAL A 280 21.83 13.85 3.30
N GLN A 281 22.60 14.07 2.26
CA GLN A 281 24.02 14.43 2.41
C GLN A 281 24.21 15.79 3.09
N ALA A 282 23.30 16.72 2.90
CA ALA A 282 23.33 18.01 3.58
C ALA A 282 22.82 17.94 5.04
N CYS A 283 21.89 17.04 5.34
CA CYS A 283 21.30 16.93 6.67
C CYS A 283 22.11 16.08 7.66
N LEU A 284 22.91 15.13 7.19
CA LEU A 284 23.84 14.37 8.03
C LEU A 284 25.06 15.20 8.46
N THR A 285 25.35 16.30 7.75
CA THR A 285 26.43 17.24 8.08
C THR A 285 25.96 18.47 8.87
N GLN A 286 24.66 18.76 8.93
CA GLN A 286 24.10 19.86 9.73
C GLN A 286 23.18 19.29 10.80
N ASN A 287 23.70 19.18 12.05
CA ASN A 287 22.98 18.96 13.31
C ASN A 287 21.45 18.96 13.22
N CYS A 288 20.92 17.80 13.02
CA CYS A 288 19.59 17.28 13.27
C CYS A 288 18.50 18.27 13.73
N GLN A 289 18.07 19.16 12.85
CA GLN A 289 16.91 20.03 13.09
C GLN A 289 15.62 19.20 13.25
N ILE A 290 15.54 18.04 12.58
CA ILE A 290 14.45 17.07 12.69
C ILE A 290 14.35 16.50 14.13
N PHE A 291 15.47 16.28 14.83
CA PHE A 291 15.45 15.84 16.23
C PHE A 291 14.90 16.93 17.16
N ARG A 292 15.14 18.21 16.85
CA ARG A 292 14.57 19.34 17.60
C ARG A 292 13.09 19.54 17.31
N GLU A 293 12.63 19.30 16.10
CA GLU A 293 11.20 19.39 15.75
C GLU A 293 10.40 18.26 16.39
N VAL A 294 10.93 17.04 16.47
CA VAL A 294 10.31 15.92 17.21
C VAL A 294 10.23 16.24 18.72
N GLN A 295 11.27 16.85 19.30
CA GLN A 295 11.22 17.31 20.70
C GLN A 295 10.24 18.50 20.88
N ASN A 296 10.08 19.37 19.90
CA ASN A 296 9.11 20.46 19.96
C ASN A 296 7.67 19.97 19.75
N MET A 297 7.43 18.94 18.94
CA MET A 297 6.12 18.27 18.85
C MET A 297 5.68 17.64 20.18
N HIS A 298 6.61 17.08 20.96
CA HIS A 298 6.30 16.59 22.31
C HIS A 298 5.76 17.69 23.24
N ARG A 299 6.14 18.94 23.01
CA ARG A 299 5.63 20.12 23.75
C ARG A 299 4.28 20.62 23.25
N MET A 300 3.87 20.24 22.03
CA MET A 300 2.58 20.63 21.43
C MET A 300 1.46 19.60 21.67
N LEU A 301 1.76 18.40 22.14
CA LEU A 301 0.79 17.34 22.46
C LEU A 301 -0.35 17.77 23.41
N PRO A 302 -0.14 18.65 24.42
CA PRO A 302 -1.21 19.13 25.28
C PRO A 302 -2.28 19.97 24.55
N TYR A 303 -1.99 20.51 23.37
CA TYR A 303 -2.89 21.40 22.62
C TYR A 303 -3.70 20.70 21.53
N LEU A 304 -3.41 19.42 21.25
CA LEU A 304 -4.12 18.65 20.22
C LEU A 304 -5.43 18.00 20.72
N HIS A 305 -5.74 18.09 22.02
CA HIS A 305 -7.00 17.60 22.61
C HIS A 305 -8.26 18.37 22.15
N TRP A 306 -8.11 19.47 21.42
CA TRP A 306 -9.21 20.34 21.04
C TRP A 306 -9.65 20.25 19.58
N LEU A 307 -9.09 19.33 18.78
CA LEU A 307 -9.32 19.27 17.34
C LEU A 307 -9.93 17.95 16.82
N VAL A 308 -10.51 17.13 17.68
CA VAL A 308 -11.32 15.99 17.23
C VAL A 308 -12.73 16.14 17.77
N PRO A 309 -13.71 16.56 16.97
CA PRO A 309 -15.12 16.28 17.27
C PRO A 309 -15.36 14.78 17.15
N ILE A 310 -16.13 14.27 18.10
CA ILE A 310 -16.62 12.90 18.25
C ILE A 310 -17.34 12.42 17.01
#